data_5c9471c79f36ff90d35c4d1d291fe58f
#
_entry.id   5c9471c79f36ff90d35c4d1d291fe58f
#
_cell.length_a   1.000
_cell.length_b   1.000
_cell.length_c   1.000
_cell.angle_alpha   90.00
_cell.angle_beta   90.00
_cell.angle_gamma   90.00
#
_symmetry.space_group_name_H-M   'P 1'
#
loop_
_entity.id
_entity.type
_entity.pdbx_description
1 polymer ?
#
loop_
_entity_poly.entity_id
_entity_poly.type
_entity_poly.pdbx_seq_one_letter_code
_entity_poly.pdbx_strand_id
1 'polypeptide(L)'
;MHDPRLRKTLGSREWLALPEFAIACIEARIDPDTSVSRLHAVDVHPVGLYDGPGLGFRIRPIRGDGRTFVHAVAVLAPGGGAGVVRTLVTLGSATWPLDLELVAEEPEGFPMLLGAAAIGFAVDRDRAFLAGPPALAFRPPGPRRLRAEPLRPNAG
;
A
#
# COMPACT_ATOMS: atom_id res chain seq x y z
N MET A 1 18.69 21.27 3.75
CA MET A 1 17.35 20.81 3.40
C MET A 1 16.99 19.60 4.20
N HIS A 2 15.79 19.50 4.67
CA HIS A 2 15.33 18.35 5.43
C HIS A 2 14.13 17.71 4.74
N ASP A 3 13.94 16.45 4.99
CA ASP A 3 12.78 15.72 4.51
C ASP A 3 11.60 16.06 5.43
N PRO A 4 10.49 16.61 4.89
CA PRO A 4 9.33 16.95 5.71
C PRO A 4 8.79 15.77 6.51
N ARG A 5 8.98 14.53 6.03
CA ARG A 5 8.52 13.34 6.72
C ARG A 5 9.18 13.18 8.09
N LEU A 6 10.44 13.59 8.22
CA LEU A 6 11.20 13.42 9.46
C LEU A 6 10.68 14.26 10.62
N ARG A 7 9.83 15.24 10.34
CA ARG A 7 9.29 16.13 11.36
C ARG A 7 7.86 15.81 11.77
N LYS A 8 7.23 14.89 11.05
CA LYS A 8 5.85 14.57 11.34
C LYS A 8 5.74 13.57 12.47
N THR A 9 4.73 13.78 13.29
CA THR A 9 4.32 12.81 14.29
C THR A 9 3.05 12.15 13.78
N LEU A 10 3.03 10.83 13.77
CA LEU A 10 1.88 10.05 13.40
C LEU A 10 1.19 9.49 14.63
N GLY A 11 -0.08 9.17 14.51
CA GLY A 11 -0.80 8.43 15.54
C GLY A 11 -0.56 6.94 15.42
N SER A 12 -1.25 6.19 16.26
CA SER A 12 -1.19 4.72 16.24
C SER A 12 -1.81 4.13 14.98
N ARG A 13 -2.65 4.91 14.30
CA ARG A 13 -3.25 4.58 13.01
C ARG A 13 -3.46 5.85 12.22
N GLU A 14 -3.44 5.72 10.90
CA GLU A 14 -3.56 6.84 9.99
C GLU A 14 -4.34 6.44 8.75
N TRP A 15 -4.90 7.44 8.07
CA TRP A 15 -5.47 7.25 6.74
C TRP A 15 -4.37 7.42 5.70
N LEU A 16 -4.22 6.42 4.84
CA LEU A 16 -3.28 6.46 3.73
C LEU A 16 -4.04 6.37 2.42
N ALA A 17 -3.40 6.78 1.34
CA ALA A 17 -3.89 6.53 -0.01
C ALA A 17 -2.90 5.63 -0.74
N LEU A 18 -3.44 4.78 -1.61
CA LEU A 18 -2.67 3.97 -2.52
C LEU A 18 -3.10 4.38 -3.93
N PRO A 19 -2.52 5.48 -4.46
CA PRO A 19 -3.04 6.09 -5.68
C PRO A 19 -2.96 5.20 -6.92
N GLU A 20 -1.96 4.34 -7.02
CA GLU A 20 -1.86 3.44 -8.16
C GLU A 20 -2.93 2.35 -8.14
N PHE A 21 -3.57 2.11 -7.01
CA PHE A 21 -4.68 1.17 -6.88
C PHE A 21 -6.02 1.89 -6.88
N ALA A 22 -6.02 3.22 -7.10
CA ALA A 22 -7.23 4.05 -7.02
C ALA A 22 -7.90 3.98 -5.65
N ILE A 23 -7.14 3.73 -4.60
CA ILE A 23 -7.63 3.75 -3.22
C ILE A 23 -7.31 5.11 -2.62
N ALA A 24 -8.35 5.92 -2.42
CA ALA A 24 -8.19 7.25 -1.87
C ALA A 24 -7.95 7.24 -0.36
N CYS A 25 -8.39 6.20 0.33
CA CYS A 25 -8.31 6.16 1.78
C CYS A 25 -8.36 4.72 2.28
N ILE A 26 -7.35 4.34 3.04
CA ILE A 26 -7.28 3.03 3.68
C ILE A 26 -6.70 3.23 5.09
N GLU A 27 -7.28 2.57 6.05
CA GLU A 27 -6.82 2.68 7.44
C GLU A 27 -5.60 1.79 7.66
N ALA A 28 -4.52 2.37 8.16
CA ALA A 28 -3.30 1.63 8.42
C ALA A 28 -2.92 1.74 9.89
N ARG A 29 -2.55 0.62 10.46
CA ARG A 29 -1.85 0.57 11.74
C ARG A 29 -0.43 1.10 11.53
N ILE A 30 0.02 1.98 12.41
CA ILE A 30 1.38 2.52 12.35
C ILE A 30 2.23 1.81 13.39
N ASP A 31 3.27 1.13 12.94
CA ASP A 31 4.15 0.37 13.84
C ASP A 31 5.54 1.02 13.84
N PRO A 32 5.93 1.66 14.94
CA PRO A 32 7.24 2.32 15.02
C PRO A 32 8.40 1.34 15.17
N ASP A 33 8.12 0.08 15.45
CA ASP A 33 9.15 -0.90 15.78
C ASP A 33 9.56 -1.78 14.61
N THR A 34 8.90 -1.66 13.47
CA THR A 34 9.23 -2.44 12.28
C THR A 34 9.46 -1.54 11.08
N SER A 35 10.30 -1.99 10.17
CA SER A 35 10.48 -1.35 8.86
C SER A 35 9.64 -2.03 7.77
N VAL A 36 8.97 -3.13 8.08
CA VAL A 36 8.19 -3.89 7.10
C VAL A 36 6.77 -3.38 7.09
N SER A 37 6.28 -3.03 5.91
CA SER A 37 4.88 -2.65 5.70
C SER A 37 4.13 -3.82 5.07
N ARG A 38 2.87 -4.00 5.46
CA ARG A 38 2.06 -5.13 5.04
C ARG A 38 0.70 -4.67 4.55
N LEU A 39 0.20 -5.37 3.54
CA LEU A 39 -1.12 -5.12 2.98
C LEU A 39 -1.89 -6.43 2.94
N HIS A 40 -3.07 -6.45 3.54
CA HIS A 40 -3.95 -7.60 3.43
C HIS A 40 -4.45 -7.73 1.98
N ALA A 41 -4.21 -8.87 1.38
CA ALA A 41 -4.57 -9.13 -0.01
C ALA A 41 -5.01 -10.58 -0.16
N VAL A 42 -6.00 -10.79 -1.03
CA VAL A 42 -6.51 -12.12 -1.35
C VAL A 42 -6.40 -12.37 -2.84
N ASP A 43 -6.48 -13.63 -3.24
CA ASP A 43 -6.39 -14.05 -4.65
C ASP A 43 -5.11 -13.55 -5.32
N VAL A 44 -4.00 -13.65 -4.62
CA VAL A 44 -2.70 -13.21 -5.13
C VAL A 44 -2.24 -14.18 -6.22
N HIS A 45 -1.91 -13.63 -7.37
CA HIS A 45 -1.49 -14.44 -8.52
C HIS A 45 -0.49 -13.66 -9.38
N PRO A 46 0.40 -14.37 -10.08
CA PRO A 46 1.38 -13.68 -10.94
C PRO A 46 0.71 -13.08 -12.17
N VAL A 47 1.21 -11.91 -12.57
CA VAL A 47 0.80 -11.22 -13.79
C VAL A 47 2.04 -10.66 -14.49
N GLY A 48 1.93 -10.45 -15.80
CA GLY A 48 2.94 -9.75 -16.58
C GLY A 48 2.52 -8.31 -16.77
N LEU A 49 3.38 -7.38 -16.41
CA LEU A 49 3.17 -5.95 -16.57
C LEU A 49 4.21 -5.38 -17.51
N TYR A 50 3.94 -4.19 -18.09
CA TYR A 50 4.92 -3.53 -18.93
C TYR A 50 6.24 -3.28 -18.20
N ASP A 51 6.16 -3.04 -16.90
CA ASP A 51 7.34 -2.75 -16.05
C ASP A 51 8.06 -4.02 -15.58
N GLY A 52 7.54 -5.20 -15.92
CA GLY A 52 8.12 -6.46 -15.51
C GLY A 52 7.14 -7.37 -14.80
N PRO A 53 7.63 -8.43 -14.14
CA PRO A 53 6.77 -9.34 -13.41
C PRO A 53 6.11 -8.64 -12.23
N GLY A 54 4.87 -9.02 -11.95
CA GLY A 54 4.11 -8.44 -10.87
C GLY A 54 3.10 -9.42 -10.30
N LEU A 55 2.25 -8.93 -9.43
CA LEU A 55 1.16 -9.68 -8.81
C LEU A 55 -0.15 -8.96 -9.02
N GLY A 56 -1.18 -9.74 -9.30
CA GLY A 56 -2.57 -9.29 -9.22
C GLY A 56 -3.17 -9.77 -7.92
N PHE A 57 -4.08 -9.01 -7.35
CA PHE A 57 -4.69 -9.34 -6.07
C PHE A 57 -5.92 -8.49 -5.81
N ARG A 58 -6.66 -8.84 -4.76
CA ARG A 58 -7.81 -8.06 -4.32
C ARG A 58 -7.55 -7.54 -2.91
N ILE A 59 -7.97 -6.31 -2.66
CA ILE A 59 -7.80 -5.62 -1.38
C ILE A 59 -9.18 -5.30 -0.83
N ARG A 60 -9.36 -5.43 0.47
CA ARG A 60 -10.52 -4.91 1.20
C ARG A 60 -10.12 -3.60 1.87
N PRO A 61 -10.40 -2.44 1.24
CA PRO A 61 -9.91 -1.18 1.79
C PRO A 61 -10.70 -0.67 2.99
N ILE A 62 -11.92 -1.17 3.19
CA ILE A 62 -12.79 -0.71 4.27
C ILE A 62 -12.75 -1.73 5.40
N ARG A 63 -12.23 -1.31 6.54
CA ARG A 63 -12.10 -2.16 7.72
C ARG A 63 -13.49 -2.58 8.18
N GLY A 64 -13.65 -3.89 8.43
CA GLY A 64 -14.91 -4.46 8.87
C GLY A 64 -15.93 -4.70 7.76
N ASP A 65 -15.68 -4.26 6.55
CA ASP A 65 -16.54 -4.53 5.40
C ASP A 65 -15.97 -5.70 4.60
N GLY A 66 -16.64 -6.84 4.65
CA GLY A 66 -16.23 -8.03 3.92
C GLY A 66 -16.71 -8.09 2.48
N ARG A 67 -17.34 -7.05 1.96
CA ARG A 67 -18.00 -7.08 0.65
C ARG A 67 -17.28 -6.28 -0.42
N THR A 68 -16.66 -5.17 -0.04
CA THR A 68 -16.04 -4.27 -1.00
C THR A 68 -14.60 -4.70 -1.26
N PHE A 69 -14.31 -4.97 -2.52
CA PHE A 69 -12.97 -5.33 -2.96
C PHE A 69 -12.49 -4.36 -4.02
N VAL A 70 -11.19 -4.09 -4.00
CA VAL A 70 -10.51 -3.37 -5.07
C VAL A 70 -9.55 -4.34 -5.72
N HIS A 71 -9.63 -4.49 -7.04
CA HIS A 71 -8.67 -5.27 -7.81
C HIS A 71 -7.45 -4.41 -8.10
N ALA A 72 -6.27 -4.97 -7.87
CA ALA A 72 -5.03 -4.24 -8.05
C ALA A 72 -3.97 -5.10 -8.70
N VAL A 73 -3.01 -4.46 -9.35
CA VAL A 73 -1.80 -5.10 -9.84
C VAL A 73 -0.62 -4.22 -9.47
N ALA A 74 0.50 -4.83 -9.16
CA ALA A 74 1.72 -4.10 -8.82
C ALA A 74 2.96 -4.91 -9.23
N VAL A 75 4.04 -4.20 -9.55
CA VAL A 75 5.30 -4.86 -9.86
C VAL A 75 5.90 -5.46 -8.58
N LEU A 76 6.65 -6.53 -8.74
CA LEU A 76 7.43 -7.09 -7.63
C LEU A 76 8.47 -6.09 -7.17
N ALA A 77 8.65 -5.98 -5.87
CA ALA A 77 9.69 -5.13 -5.31
C ALA A 77 11.06 -5.75 -5.59
N PRO A 78 12.02 -4.97 -6.09
CA PRO A 78 13.38 -5.49 -6.29
C PRO A 78 13.97 -6.00 -4.97
N GLY A 79 14.40 -7.27 -4.97
CA GLY A 79 15.00 -7.87 -3.78
C GLY A 79 14.03 -8.18 -2.65
N GLY A 80 12.73 -8.01 -2.87
CA GLY A 80 11.73 -8.17 -1.81
C GLY A 80 11.19 -9.57 -1.65
N GLY A 81 11.48 -10.47 -2.56
CA GLY A 81 10.92 -11.82 -2.52
C GLY A 81 9.61 -11.92 -3.29
N ALA A 82 9.01 -13.12 -3.27
CA ALA A 82 7.91 -13.46 -4.16
C ALA A 82 6.59 -12.77 -3.82
N GLY A 83 6.39 -12.36 -2.59
CA GLY A 83 5.13 -11.77 -2.12
C GLY A 83 5.21 -10.29 -1.80
N VAL A 84 6.24 -9.60 -2.26
CA VAL A 84 6.44 -8.17 -1.97
C VAL A 84 6.30 -7.37 -3.24
N VAL A 85 5.43 -6.38 -3.23
CA VAL A 85 5.20 -5.49 -4.36
C VAL A 85 5.61 -4.06 -4.00
N ARG A 86 5.83 -3.25 -5.03
CA ARG A 86 6.16 -1.83 -4.84
C ARG A 86 5.05 -0.97 -5.42
N THR A 87 4.60 0.01 -4.66
CA THR A 87 3.61 0.97 -5.12
C THR A 87 3.80 2.31 -4.41
N LEU A 88 3.13 3.34 -4.91
CA LEU A 88 3.15 4.64 -4.24
C LEU A 88 2.19 4.64 -3.06
N VAL A 89 2.58 5.31 -2.00
CA VAL A 89 1.73 5.57 -0.84
C VAL A 89 1.69 7.07 -0.58
N THR A 90 0.53 7.57 -0.18
CA THR A 90 0.37 8.96 0.24
C THR A 90 -0.08 9.00 1.69
N LEU A 91 0.65 9.77 2.49
CA LEU A 91 0.35 10.02 3.90
C LEU A 91 0.42 11.52 4.13
N GLY A 92 -0.69 12.12 4.54
CA GLY A 92 -0.77 13.56 4.59
C GLY A 92 -0.48 14.15 3.22
N SER A 93 0.52 15.01 3.12
CA SER A 93 0.94 15.63 1.85
C SER A 93 2.15 14.95 1.21
N ALA A 94 2.66 13.88 1.78
CA ALA A 94 3.84 13.19 1.28
C ALA A 94 3.46 11.95 0.46
N THR A 95 4.14 11.72 -0.65
CA THR A 95 3.95 10.54 -1.48
C THR A 95 5.32 9.95 -1.79
N TRP A 96 5.46 8.63 -1.61
CA TRP A 96 6.72 7.96 -1.88
C TRP A 96 6.48 6.49 -2.26
N PRO A 97 7.46 5.84 -2.93
CA PRO A 97 7.36 4.40 -3.19
C PRO A 97 7.51 3.61 -1.90
N LEU A 98 6.70 2.59 -1.77
CA LEU A 98 6.70 1.72 -0.59
C LEU A 98 6.64 0.28 -1.02
N ASP A 99 7.45 -0.56 -0.38
CA ASP A 99 7.39 -2.00 -0.57
C ASP A 99 6.38 -2.57 0.42
N LEU A 100 5.46 -3.37 -0.10
CA LEU A 100 4.37 -3.96 0.67
C LEU A 100 4.43 -5.47 0.59
N GLU A 101 4.56 -6.12 1.73
CA GLU A 101 4.39 -7.55 1.82
C GLU A 101 2.89 -7.86 1.81
N LEU A 102 2.46 -8.67 0.85
CA LEU A 102 1.06 -9.07 0.77
C LEU A 102 0.84 -10.22 1.75
N VAL A 103 -0.15 -10.08 2.61
CA VAL A 103 -0.44 -11.05 3.66
C VAL A 103 -1.89 -11.51 3.58
N ALA A 104 -2.12 -12.77 3.94
CA ALA A 104 -3.43 -13.40 3.81
C ALA A 104 -4.42 -12.98 4.89
N GLU A 105 -3.94 -12.40 5.96
CA GLU A 105 -4.79 -11.95 7.06
C GLU A 105 -4.52 -10.47 7.34
N GLU A 106 -5.51 -9.80 7.92
CA GLU A 106 -5.36 -8.39 8.29
C GLU A 106 -4.28 -8.25 9.35
N PRO A 107 -3.19 -7.50 9.07
CA PRO A 107 -2.15 -7.30 10.08
C PRO A 107 -2.71 -6.50 11.25
N GLU A 108 -2.65 -7.11 12.43
CA GLU A 108 -3.17 -6.54 13.67
C GLU A 108 -4.61 -6.03 13.55
N GLY A 109 -5.41 -6.67 12.70
CA GLY A 109 -6.81 -6.31 12.51
C GLY A 109 -7.05 -5.13 11.58
N PHE A 110 -6.05 -4.67 10.84
CA PHE A 110 -6.15 -3.55 9.91
C PHE A 110 -5.95 -4.02 8.47
N PRO A 111 -6.55 -3.33 7.50
CA PRO A 111 -6.26 -3.66 6.10
C PRO A 111 -4.81 -3.45 5.70
N MET A 112 -4.10 -2.58 6.43
CA MET A 112 -2.71 -2.26 6.13
C MET A 112 -1.94 -1.97 7.42
N LEU A 113 -0.64 -2.28 7.40
CA LEU A 113 0.29 -1.90 8.46
C LEU A 113 1.45 -1.14 7.82
N LEU A 114 1.71 0.04 8.33
CA LEU A 114 2.84 0.86 7.89
C LEU A 114 3.97 0.73 8.90
N GLY A 115 5.11 0.19 8.46
CA GLY A 115 6.31 0.13 9.28
C GLY A 115 7.00 1.48 9.28
N ALA A 116 6.99 2.15 10.43
CA ALA A 116 7.48 3.52 10.54
C ALA A 116 8.96 3.60 10.89
N ALA A 117 9.59 2.49 11.27
CA ALA A 117 10.98 2.50 11.71
C ALA A 117 11.95 2.99 10.63
N ALA A 118 11.67 2.69 9.36
CA ALA A 118 12.58 3.03 8.26
C ALA A 118 12.30 4.40 7.65
N ILE A 119 11.18 5.04 7.96
CA ILE A 119 10.78 6.28 7.30
C ILE A 119 10.91 7.52 8.17
N GLY A 120 11.34 7.34 9.42
CA GLY A 120 11.72 8.46 10.27
C GLY A 120 10.58 9.24 10.89
N PHE A 121 9.35 8.76 10.82
CA PHE A 121 8.24 9.39 11.53
C PHE A 121 8.28 9.06 13.02
N ALA A 122 8.01 10.06 13.85
CA ALA A 122 7.72 9.83 15.26
C ALA A 122 6.28 9.31 15.38
N VAL A 123 6.03 8.45 16.35
CA VAL A 123 4.70 7.86 16.54
C VAL A 123 4.23 8.11 17.96
N ASP A 124 3.06 8.75 18.09
CA ASP A 124 2.36 8.93 19.35
C ASP A 124 1.33 7.81 19.47
N ARG A 125 1.59 6.84 20.35
CA ARG A 125 0.77 5.65 20.46
C ARG A 125 -0.60 5.89 21.10
N ASP A 126 -0.77 7.04 21.73
CA ASP A 126 -2.01 7.40 22.43
C ASP A 126 -2.97 8.19 21.56
N ARG A 127 -2.57 8.57 20.37
CA ARG A 127 -3.35 9.38 19.45
C ARG A 127 -3.52 8.68 18.12
N ALA A 128 -4.42 9.19 17.30
CA ALA A 128 -4.70 8.62 15.97
C ALA A 128 -5.03 9.75 15.00
N PHE A 129 -4.77 9.48 13.72
CA PHE A 129 -5.16 10.36 12.61
C PHE A 129 -4.54 11.75 12.69
N LEU A 130 -3.29 11.84 13.12
CA LEU A 130 -2.60 13.12 13.25
C LEU A 130 -2.23 13.73 11.92
N ALA A 131 -2.00 12.91 10.90
CA ALA A 131 -1.66 13.39 9.57
C ALA A 131 -2.86 13.94 8.80
N GLY A 132 -4.06 13.63 9.24
CA GLY A 132 -5.27 13.99 8.52
C GLY A 132 -5.50 13.15 7.27
N PRO A 133 -6.53 13.46 6.47
CA PRO A 133 -6.77 12.75 5.22
C PRO A 133 -5.61 12.93 4.24
N PRO A 134 -5.30 11.92 3.43
CA PRO A 134 -4.23 12.05 2.44
C PRO A 134 -4.56 13.15 1.43
N ALA A 135 -3.57 13.97 1.11
CA ALA A 135 -3.74 15.01 0.13
C ALA A 135 -3.48 14.44 -1.27
N LEU A 136 -4.51 14.39 -2.09
CA LEU A 136 -4.38 14.01 -3.48
C LEU A 136 -4.31 15.30 -4.30
N ALA A 137 -3.15 15.93 -4.27
CA ALA A 137 -2.93 17.21 -4.94
C ALA A 137 -3.02 17.11 -6.45
N PHE A 138 -3.02 15.93 -6.99
CA PHE A 138 -3.15 15.67 -8.42
C PHE A 138 -4.08 14.48 -8.60
N ARG A 139 -4.61 14.36 -9.80
CA ARG A 139 -5.43 13.20 -10.13
C ARG A 139 -4.55 11.95 -10.06
N PRO A 140 -4.92 10.94 -9.25
CA PRO A 140 -4.12 9.73 -9.17
C PRO A 140 -4.04 9.05 -10.53
N PRO A 141 -2.93 8.40 -10.84
CA PRO A 141 -2.87 7.56 -12.04
C PRO A 141 -3.89 6.42 -11.89
N GLY A 142 -4.43 5.99 -13.01
CA GLY A 142 -5.30 4.84 -13.00
C GLY A 142 -4.55 3.57 -12.61
N PRO A 143 -5.27 2.44 -12.50
CA PRO A 143 -4.64 1.18 -12.22
C PRO A 143 -3.54 0.88 -13.23
N ARG A 144 -2.49 0.19 -12.77
CA ARG A 144 -1.38 -0.19 -13.64
C ARG A 144 -1.89 -1.11 -14.74
N ARG A 145 -1.45 -0.84 -15.95
CA ARG A 145 -1.92 -1.62 -17.08
C ARG A 145 -1.27 -2.99 -17.12
N LEU A 146 -2.08 -3.98 -17.48
CA LEU A 146 -1.58 -5.29 -17.85
C LEU A 146 -0.97 -5.22 -19.25
N ARG A 147 -0.15 -6.21 -19.57
CA ARG A 147 0.35 -6.37 -20.94
C ARG A 147 -0.82 -6.54 -21.90
N ALA A 148 -0.57 -6.21 -23.16
CA ALA A 148 -1.55 -6.37 -24.23
C ALA A 148 -2.09 -7.79 -24.28
N GLU A 149 -1.24 -8.76 -24.06
CA GLU A 149 -1.65 -10.15 -23.92
C GLU A 149 -1.57 -10.53 -22.47
N PRO A 150 -2.69 -10.60 -21.76
CA PRO A 150 -2.69 -11.09 -20.39
C PRO A 150 -2.08 -12.48 -20.30
N LEU A 151 -1.50 -12.80 -19.17
CA LEU A 151 -0.92 -14.11 -18.94
C LEU A 151 -2.00 -15.14 -18.85
N ARG A 152 -2.31 -15.77 -19.99
CA ARG A 152 -3.28 -16.84 -20.10
C ARG A 152 -2.61 -18.06 -20.70
N PRO A 153 -2.93 -19.25 -20.17
CA PRO A 153 -2.31 -20.47 -20.69
C PRO A 153 -2.62 -20.71 -22.16
N ASN A 154 -3.76 -20.28 -22.63
CA ASN A 154 -4.26 -20.56 -23.97
C ASN A 154 -4.35 -19.29 -24.79
N ALA A 155 -3.39 -18.43 -24.67
CA ALA A 155 -3.39 -17.17 -25.40
C ALA A 155 -3.37 -17.35 -26.92
N GLY A 156 -3.09 -18.55 -27.35
CA GLY A 156 -3.13 -18.87 -28.77
C GLY A 156 -4.54 -18.92 -29.31
#